data_958f7c6bf92f285438127d0e2bc2501e
#
_entry.id   958f7c6bf92f285438127d0e2bc2501e
#
_cell.length_a   1.000
_cell.length_b   1.000
_cell.length_c   1.000
_cell.angle_alpha   90.00
_cell.angle_beta   90.00
_cell.angle_gamma   90.00
#
_symmetry.space_group_name_H-M   'P 1'
#
loop_
_entity.id
_entity.type
_entity.pdbx_description
1 polymer ?
#
loop_
_entity_poly.entity_id
_entity_poly.type
_entity_poly.pdbx_seq_one_letter_code
_entity_poly.pdbx_strand_id
1 'polypeptide(L)'
;MSHAELAVIDMADLVSGRGEAAVARRIGEASRTFGFFYISNHGVPDALVRDMFRQSEAFFARPLEEKSNLHIRRSDVHRGYFPLFEENTDPDMTADLKEGFDLGRDLGPDSPEVRQGLPLHGPNQWPDQPPAFRATAEAYFAAMTGLASTLMRGFALALGLEADFFADKIDRPLAQLRLLHYPPQAGHIDERTIGCGTHTDYGCLTILAQDANGGLEIKTPSGDWLAAKPVPGTFVINLGDQMERWTNGRFPATPHRVINASGRERYSMPFFFDPNWEAEIACLPSCLDPGEVPRYPPVQAGPYLQSRFDATFDYRKETIELTSL
;
A
#
# COMPACT_ATOMS: atom_id res chain seq x y z
N MET A 1 -2.17 -3.87 -32.71
CA MET A 1 -1.46 -3.48 -31.49
C MET A 1 -2.13 -4.21 -30.33
N SER A 2 -1.46 -5.15 -29.69
CA SER A 2 -2.00 -5.82 -28.51
C SER A 2 -2.15 -4.76 -27.42
N HIS A 3 -3.37 -4.51 -26.95
CA HIS A 3 -3.57 -3.67 -25.77
C HIS A 3 -2.91 -4.41 -24.59
N ALA A 4 -1.94 -3.77 -23.95
CA ALA A 4 -1.36 -4.29 -22.73
C ALA A 4 -2.47 -4.39 -21.68
N GLU A 5 -2.69 -5.59 -21.13
CA GLU A 5 -3.66 -5.82 -20.05
C GLU A 5 -2.92 -6.39 -18.84
N LEU A 6 -3.38 -6.00 -17.64
CA LEU A 6 -2.86 -6.57 -16.42
C LEU A 6 -3.36 -8.01 -16.25
N ALA A 7 -2.46 -8.91 -15.88
CA ALA A 7 -2.81 -10.29 -15.62
C ALA A 7 -3.77 -10.41 -14.43
N VAL A 8 -4.75 -11.32 -14.51
CA VAL A 8 -5.55 -11.78 -13.38
C VAL A 8 -5.02 -13.14 -12.95
N ILE A 9 -4.49 -13.23 -11.73
CA ILE A 9 -3.88 -14.45 -11.18
C ILE A 9 -4.85 -15.08 -10.18
N ASP A 10 -5.24 -16.33 -10.43
CA ASP A 10 -6.01 -17.12 -9.48
C ASP A 10 -5.11 -17.60 -8.35
N MET A 11 -5.46 -17.24 -7.11
CA MET A 11 -4.67 -17.53 -5.90
C MET A 11 -5.07 -18.82 -5.19
N ALA A 12 -6.09 -19.54 -5.65
CA ALA A 12 -6.67 -20.70 -4.94
C ALA A 12 -5.62 -21.74 -4.57
N ASP A 13 -4.71 -22.06 -5.48
CA ASP A 13 -3.65 -23.06 -5.24
C ASP A 13 -2.60 -22.57 -4.23
N LEU A 14 -2.23 -21.30 -4.27
CA LEU A 14 -1.30 -20.72 -3.30
C LEU A 14 -1.93 -20.61 -1.92
N VAL A 15 -3.21 -20.20 -1.83
CA VAL A 15 -3.97 -20.12 -0.58
C VAL A 15 -4.16 -21.50 0.06
N SER A 16 -4.41 -22.52 -0.75
CA SER A 16 -4.61 -23.91 -0.24
C SER A 16 -3.30 -24.67 0.02
N GLY A 17 -2.15 -24.11 -0.37
CA GLY A 17 -0.86 -24.80 -0.29
C GLY A 17 -0.70 -25.96 -1.27
N ARG A 18 -1.51 -25.99 -2.34
CA ARG A 18 -1.50 -27.05 -3.37
C ARG A 18 -1.22 -26.45 -4.73
N GLY A 19 -0.12 -26.83 -5.38
CA GLY A 19 0.20 -26.31 -6.71
C GLY A 19 0.84 -24.92 -6.72
N GLU A 20 1.45 -24.48 -5.63
CA GLU A 20 2.02 -23.15 -5.42
C GLU A 20 3.00 -22.71 -6.53
N ALA A 21 3.80 -23.62 -7.07
CA ALA A 21 4.81 -23.31 -8.08
C ALA A 21 4.22 -22.69 -9.38
N ALA A 22 3.02 -23.11 -9.78
CA ALA A 22 2.36 -22.58 -10.98
C ALA A 22 1.89 -21.14 -10.75
N VAL A 23 1.33 -20.85 -9.58
CA VAL A 23 0.90 -19.51 -9.18
C VAL A 23 2.12 -18.59 -9.01
N ALA A 24 3.16 -19.05 -8.32
CA ALA A 24 4.40 -18.31 -8.11
C ALA A 24 5.06 -17.92 -9.45
N ARG A 25 5.10 -18.82 -10.44
CA ARG A 25 5.60 -18.48 -11.78
C ARG A 25 4.82 -17.34 -12.40
N ARG A 26 3.48 -17.38 -12.36
CA ARG A 26 2.63 -16.30 -12.89
C ARG A 26 2.82 -14.99 -12.14
N ILE A 27 2.95 -15.02 -10.81
CA ILE A 27 3.31 -13.87 -9.99
C ILE A 27 4.63 -13.27 -10.48
N GLY A 28 5.68 -14.12 -10.65
CA GLY A 28 6.99 -13.68 -11.12
C GLY A 28 6.95 -13.06 -12.52
N GLU A 29 6.22 -13.65 -13.46
CA GLU A 29 6.04 -13.12 -14.81
C GLU A 29 5.36 -11.74 -14.80
N ALA A 30 4.24 -11.59 -14.07
CA ALA A 30 3.49 -10.34 -13.97
C ALA A 30 4.33 -9.26 -13.27
N SER A 31 5.05 -9.62 -12.20
CA SER A 31 5.93 -8.71 -11.45
C SER A 31 7.06 -8.16 -12.32
N ARG A 32 7.69 -9.00 -13.16
CA ARG A 32 8.75 -8.53 -14.09
C ARG A 32 8.22 -7.62 -15.20
N THR A 33 6.94 -7.79 -15.59
CA THR A 33 6.38 -7.06 -16.73
C THR A 33 5.97 -5.64 -16.36
N PHE A 34 5.19 -5.52 -15.29
CA PHE A 34 4.61 -4.24 -14.87
C PHE A 34 4.79 -3.95 -13.36
N GLY A 35 5.20 -4.90 -12.54
CA GLY A 35 5.08 -4.77 -11.09
C GLY A 35 3.62 -4.66 -10.60
N PHE A 36 2.64 -4.82 -11.48
CA PHE A 36 1.20 -4.73 -11.22
C PHE A 36 0.43 -5.91 -11.80
N PHE A 37 -0.55 -6.43 -11.06
CA PHE A 37 -1.46 -7.48 -11.51
C PHE A 37 -2.70 -7.55 -10.62
N TYR A 38 -3.74 -8.27 -11.06
CA TYR A 38 -4.90 -8.58 -10.22
C TYR A 38 -4.76 -9.97 -9.63
N ILE A 39 -5.37 -10.15 -8.45
CA ILE A 39 -5.55 -11.47 -7.84
C ILE A 39 -7.03 -11.77 -7.61
N SER A 40 -7.44 -13.01 -7.90
CA SER A 40 -8.76 -13.56 -7.61
C SER A 40 -8.65 -14.78 -6.71
N ASN A 41 -9.75 -15.26 -6.14
CA ASN A 41 -9.79 -16.42 -5.22
C ASN A 41 -8.78 -16.30 -4.06
N HIS A 42 -8.60 -15.09 -3.56
CA HIS A 42 -7.59 -14.70 -2.58
C HIS A 42 -7.94 -15.07 -1.12
N GLY A 43 -9.12 -15.62 -0.88
CA GLY A 43 -9.54 -16.11 0.44
C GLY A 43 -10.09 -15.04 1.40
N VAL A 44 -9.97 -13.75 1.11
CA VAL A 44 -10.61 -12.69 1.91
C VAL A 44 -12.11 -12.68 1.59
N PRO A 45 -13.02 -12.75 2.59
CA PRO A 45 -14.45 -12.79 2.32
C PRO A 45 -14.97 -11.49 1.67
N ASP A 46 -15.70 -11.62 0.56
CA ASP A 46 -16.32 -10.48 -0.14
C ASP A 46 -17.22 -9.63 0.78
N ALA A 47 -17.91 -10.26 1.74
CA ALA A 47 -18.72 -9.55 2.72
C ALA A 47 -17.88 -8.60 3.56
N LEU A 48 -16.70 -9.04 4.00
CA LEU A 48 -15.79 -8.22 4.80
C LEU A 48 -15.25 -7.03 4.00
N VAL A 49 -14.91 -7.24 2.73
CA VAL A 49 -14.48 -6.16 1.83
C VAL A 49 -15.59 -5.12 1.65
N ARG A 50 -16.82 -5.58 1.36
CA ARG A 50 -17.99 -4.66 1.23
C ARG A 50 -18.29 -3.92 2.54
N ASP A 51 -18.17 -4.61 3.68
CA ASP A 51 -18.40 -3.99 4.98
C ASP A 51 -17.37 -2.91 5.26
N MET A 52 -16.09 -3.14 4.93
CA MET A 52 -15.04 -2.14 5.11
C MET A 52 -15.27 -0.91 4.21
N PHE A 53 -15.69 -1.08 2.95
CA PHE A 53 -16.10 0.05 2.10
C PHE A 53 -17.24 0.84 2.72
N ARG A 54 -18.30 0.19 3.22
CA ARG A 54 -19.41 0.88 3.91
C ARG A 54 -18.96 1.66 5.14
N GLN A 55 -18.03 1.12 5.92
CA GLN A 55 -17.47 1.83 7.07
C GLN A 55 -16.62 3.02 6.64
N SER A 56 -15.85 2.89 5.56
CA SER A 56 -15.07 3.97 4.97
C SER A 56 -15.97 5.11 4.47
N GLU A 57 -17.00 4.80 3.69
CA GLU A 57 -18.00 5.77 3.21
C GLU A 57 -18.67 6.51 4.39
N ALA A 58 -19.11 5.76 5.40
CA ALA A 58 -19.75 6.33 6.58
C ALA A 58 -18.79 7.24 7.38
N PHE A 59 -17.51 6.89 7.47
CA PHE A 59 -16.50 7.71 8.12
C PHE A 59 -16.28 9.04 7.37
N PHE A 60 -16.07 9.00 6.06
CA PHE A 60 -15.80 10.21 5.28
C PHE A 60 -17.03 11.13 5.12
N ALA A 61 -18.24 10.58 5.23
CA ALA A 61 -19.49 11.36 5.28
C ALA A 61 -19.68 12.16 6.57
N ARG A 62 -18.86 11.96 7.62
CA ARG A 62 -18.94 12.69 8.88
C ARG A 62 -18.54 14.15 8.70
N PRO A 63 -19.06 15.07 9.56
CA PRO A 63 -18.59 16.44 9.60
C PRO A 63 -17.07 16.55 9.71
N LEU A 64 -16.49 17.54 9.02
CA LEU A 64 -15.04 17.76 9.03
C LEU A 64 -14.46 17.91 10.44
N GLU A 65 -15.20 18.60 11.33
CA GLU A 65 -14.81 18.79 12.73
C GLU A 65 -14.61 17.44 13.44
N GLU A 66 -15.53 16.49 13.26
CA GLU A 66 -15.43 15.18 13.87
C GLU A 66 -14.23 14.37 13.33
N LYS A 67 -14.01 14.41 12.02
CA LYS A 67 -12.83 13.78 11.39
C LYS A 67 -11.53 14.41 11.88
N SER A 68 -11.50 15.73 12.02
CA SER A 68 -10.32 16.50 12.47
C SER A 68 -9.93 16.24 13.93
N ASN A 69 -10.85 15.73 14.76
CA ASN A 69 -10.52 15.27 16.10
C ASN A 69 -9.57 14.07 16.11
N LEU A 70 -9.51 13.34 14.99
CA LEU A 70 -8.65 12.18 14.77
C LEU A 70 -7.48 12.50 13.82
N HIS A 71 -7.13 13.79 13.69
CA HIS A 71 -6.10 14.24 12.75
C HIS A 71 -4.76 13.53 12.99
N ILE A 72 -4.12 13.09 11.91
CA ILE A 72 -2.87 12.32 11.92
C ILE A 72 -1.73 13.03 12.70
N ARG A 73 -1.72 14.36 12.75
CA ARG A 73 -0.77 15.17 13.55
C ARG A 73 -0.86 14.93 15.05
N ARG A 74 -1.96 14.35 15.55
CA ARG A 74 -2.14 14.01 16.97
C ARG A 74 -1.57 12.65 17.34
N SER A 75 -1.07 11.92 16.36
CA SER A 75 -0.48 10.61 16.53
C SER A 75 1.04 10.66 16.39
N ASP A 76 1.75 10.21 17.40
CA ASP A 76 3.22 10.08 17.35
C ASP A 76 3.67 8.97 16.40
N VAL A 77 2.73 8.14 15.93
CA VAL A 77 3.01 6.94 15.15
C VAL A 77 2.36 6.93 13.75
N HIS A 78 2.01 8.11 13.24
CA HIS A 78 1.46 8.30 11.89
C HIS A 78 0.17 7.51 11.67
N ARG A 79 -0.86 7.77 12.51
CA ARG A 79 -2.20 7.15 12.44
C ARG A 79 -3.27 8.21 12.50
N GLY A 80 -4.37 8.00 11.79
CA GLY A 80 -5.56 8.84 11.85
C GLY A 80 -5.90 9.53 10.54
N TYR A 81 -6.71 10.57 10.62
CA TYR A 81 -7.29 11.32 9.52
C TYR A 81 -6.31 12.37 8.96
N PHE A 82 -6.23 12.46 7.63
CA PHE A 82 -5.62 13.60 6.95
C PHE A 82 -6.62 14.19 5.94
N PRO A 83 -6.79 15.53 5.92
CA PRO A 83 -7.72 16.20 5.04
C PRO A 83 -7.22 16.29 3.59
N LEU A 84 -8.08 16.82 2.72
CA LEU A 84 -7.72 17.13 1.33
C LEU A 84 -6.47 18.04 1.31
N PHE A 85 -5.56 17.77 0.36
CA PHE A 85 -4.34 18.53 0.13
C PHE A 85 -3.29 18.49 1.26
N GLU A 86 -3.41 17.59 2.23
CA GLU A 86 -2.40 17.42 3.29
C GLU A 86 -1.19 16.60 2.83
N GLU A 87 -1.39 15.67 1.90
CA GLU A 87 -0.33 14.86 1.31
C GLU A 87 0.02 15.39 -0.09
N ASN A 88 1.31 15.42 -0.41
CA ASN A 88 1.80 15.74 -1.75
C ASN A 88 2.74 14.63 -2.21
N THR A 89 2.22 13.72 -3.04
CA THR A 89 3.00 12.59 -3.55
C THR A 89 3.91 12.96 -4.71
N ASP A 90 3.59 14.05 -5.43
CA ASP A 90 4.39 14.57 -6.55
C ASP A 90 4.72 16.04 -6.30
N PRO A 91 5.97 16.36 -5.87
CA PRO A 91 6.36 17.74 -5.53
C PRO A 91 6.22 18.76 -6.67
N ASP A 92 6.19 18.30 -7.92
CA ASP A 92 6.02 19.16 -9.10
C ASP A 92 4.55 19.51 -9.40
N MET A 93 3.62 18.88 -8.64
CA MET A 93 2.18 19.04 -8.77
C MET A 93 1.58 19.80 -7.58
N THR A 94 0.28 20.11 -7.66
CA THR A 94 -0.48 20.53 -6.47
C THR A 94 -0.63 19.33 -5.53
N ALA A 95 -0.83 19.60 -4.24
CA ALA A 95 -1.10 18.54 -3.28
C ALA A 95 -2.36 17.74 -3.68
N ASP A 96 -2.40 16.48 -3.29
CA ASP A 96 -3.35 15.48 -3.75
C ASP A 96 -4.81 15.82 -3.35
N LEU A 97 -5.73 15.69 -4.30
CA LEU A 97 -7.16 15.89 -4.06
C LEU A 97 -7.78 14.59 -3.50
N LYS A 98 -7.34 14.22 -2.31
CA LYS A 98 -7.85 13.10 -1.54
C LYS A 98 -7.80 13.40 -0.05
N GLU A 99 -8.69 12.80 0.70
CA GLU A 99 -8.59 12.69 2.16
C GLU A 99 -8.42 11.21 2.53
N GLY A 100 -7.87 10.95 3.70
CA GLY A 100 -7.61 9.58 4.11
C GLY A 100 -7.65 9.35 5.61
N PHE A 101 -7.65 8.06 5.98
CA PHE A 101 -7.58 7.62 7.37
C PHE A 101 -6.65 6.41 7.47
N ASP A 102 -5.57 6.58 8.21
CA ASP A 102 -4.50 5.60 8.36
C ASP A 102 -4.62 4.79 9.64
N LEU A 103 -4.56 3.47 9.50
CA LEU A 103 -4.52 2.48 10.57
C LEU A 103 -3.29 1.58 10.38
N GLY A 104 -2.69 1.16 11.48
CA GLY A 104 -1.61 0.18 11.48
C GLY A 104 -1.86 -0.95 12.46
N ARG A 105 -0.84 -1.71 12.82
CA ARG A 105 -0.90 -2.64 13.94
C ARG A 105 -1.25 -1.84 15.20
N ASP A 106 -2.36 -2.18 15.85
CA ASP A 106 -2.83 -1.51 17.07
C ASP A 106 -2.06 -2.04 18.27
N LEU A 107 -0.98 -1.36 18.66
CA LEU A 107 -0.03 -1.82 19.67
C LEU A 107 -0.20 -1.02 20.97
N GLY A 108 -0.51 -1.72 22.04
CA GLY A 108 -0.59 -1.13 23.36
C GLY A 108 0.79 -0.85 23.99
N PRO A 109 0.83 -0.16 25.16
CA PRO A 109 2.06 0.25 25.80
C PRO A 109 2.94 -0.93 26.25
N ASP A 110 2.37 -2.12 26.35
CA ASP A 110 3.07 -3.33 26.75
C ASP A 110 3.76 -4.08 25.61
N SER A 111 3.53 -3.67 24.37
CA SER A 111 4.15 -4.27 23.19
C SER A 111 5.66 -4.04 23.19
N PRO A 112 6.46 -5.02 22.80
CA PRO A 112 7.92 -4.89 22.81
C PRO A 112 8.42 -3.70 21.98
N GLU A 113 7.81 -3.47 20.81
CA GLU A 113 8.17 -2.39 19.90
C GLU A 113 7.88 -1.01 20.50
N VAL A 114 6.75 -0.87 21.21
CA VAL A 114 6.37 0.38 21.89
C VAL A 114 7.31 0.65 23.07
N ARG A 115 7.64 -0.38 23.86
CA ARG A 115 8.62 -0.25 24.96
C ARG A 115 10.02 0.12 24.49
N GLN A 116 10.40 -0.31 23.29
CA GLN A 116 11.67 0.06 22.67
C GLN A 116 11.65 1.45 22.03
N GLY A 117 10.48 2.10 21.96
CA GLY A 117 10.33 3.39 21.31
C GLY A 117 10.52 3.35 19.81
N LEU A 118 10.22 2.22 19.16
CA LEU A 118 10.34 2.11 17.71
C LEU A 118 9.34 3.05 17.02
N PRO A 119 9.79 3.91 16.11
CA PRO A 119 8.91 4.78 15.36
C PRO A 119 7.82 3.99 14.58
N LEU A 120 6.70 4.60 14.32
CA LEU A 120 5.53 4.01 13.62
C LEU A 120 4.86 2.84 14.38
N HIS A 121 5.28 2.51 15.61
CA HIS A 121 4.70 1.46 16.44
C HIS A 121 3.96 2.06 17.63
N GLY A 122 2.65 1.84 17.70
CA GLY A 122 1.79 2.37 18.76
C GLY A 122 0.31 2.14 18.49
N PRO A 123 -0.56 2.80 19.26
CA PRO A 123 -2.00 2.65 19.14
C PRO A 123 -2.54 3.35 17.89
N ASN A 124 -3.65 2.82 17.36
CA ASN A 124 -4.46 3.53 16.39
C ASN A 124 -5.30 4.62 17.07
N GLN A 125 -5.69 5.64 16.30
CA GLN A 125 -6.80 6.52 16.67
C GLN A 125 -8.11 5.88 16.19
N TRP A 126 -9.12 5.86 17.05
CA TRP A 126 -10.41 5.27 16.72
C TRP A 126 -11.52 6.31 16.85
N PRO A 127 -12.48 6.38 15.88
CA PRO A 127 -13.65 7.21 16.05
C PRO A 127 -14.54 6.64 17.18
N ASP A 128 -15.12 7.53 17.99
CA ASP A 128 -15.97 7.14 19.12
C ASP A 128 -17.20 6.33 18.67
N GLN A 129 -17.67 6.55 17.45
CA GLN A 129 -18.84 5.90 16.86
C GLN A 129 -18.65 5.75 15.35
N PRO A 130 -19.20 4.71 14.69
CA PRO A 130 -19.89 3.55 15.31
C PRO A 130 -18.88 2.48 15.76
N PRO A 131 -19.19 1.67 16.77
CA PRO A 131 -18.32 0.56 17.21
C PRO A 131 -18.00 -0.45 16.10
N ALA A 132 -18.89 -0.59 15.13
CA ALA A 132 -18.71 -1.46 13.97
C ALA A 132 -17.49 -1.05 13.11
N PHE A 133 -17.12 0.22 13.07
CA PHE A 133 -15.95 0.69 12.31
C PHE A 133 -14.67 -0.02 12.79
N ARG A 134 -14.40 0.03 14.11
CA ARG A 134 -13.21 -0.61 14.68
C ARG A 134 -13.20 -2.12 14.46
N ALA A 135 -14.30 -2.80 14.78
CA ALA A 135 -14.39 -4.25 14.65
C ALA A 135 -14.19 -4.72 13.19
N THR A 136 -14.78 -3.98 12.22
CA THR A 136 -14.62 -4.29 10.80
C THR A 136 -13.18 -4.02 10.33
N ALA A 137 -12.59 -2.90 10.74
CA ALA A 137 -11.22 -2.52 10.37
C ALA A 137 -10.19 -3.52 10.93
N GLU A 138 -10.33 -3.95 12.19
CA GLU A 138 -9.47 -4.97 12.80
C GLU A 138 -9.58 -6.32 12.08
N ALA A 139 -10.81 -6.76 11.75
CA ALA A 139 -11.02 -8.00 11.01
C ALA A 139 -10.45 -7.92 9.57
N TYR A 140 -10.65 -6.80 8.90
CA TYR A 140 -10.11 -6.57 7.56
C TYR A 140 -8.58 -6.52 7.59
N PHE A 141 -7.98 -5.80 8.53
CA PHE A 141 -6.54 -5.71 8.70
C PHE A 141 -5.90 -7.10 8.92
N ALA A 142 -6.51 -7.93 9.78
CA ALA A 142 -6.04 -9.29 10.01
C ALA A 142 -6.12 -10.18 8.76
N ALA A 143 -7.23 -10.10 8.01
CA ALA A 143 -7.40 -10.84 6.76
C ALA A 143 -6.39 -10.41 5.70
N MET A 144 -6.14 -9.11 5.57
CA MET A 144 -5.15 -8.56 4.62
C MET A 144 -3.72 -8.92 5.00
N THR A 145 -3.39 -8.95 6.29
CA THR A 145 -2.08 -9.43 6.78
C THR A 145 -1.84 -10.88 6.40
N GLY A 146 -2.86 -11.74 6.57
CA GLY A 146 -2.78 -13.15 6.16
C GLY A 146 -2.59 -13.33 4.65
N LEU A 147 -3.33 -12.55 3.85
CA LEU A 147 -3.18 -12.55 2.40
C LEU A 147 -1.79 -12.05 1.96
N ALA A 148 -1.30 -10.98 2.58
CA ALA A 148 0.03 -10.44 2.30
C ALA A 148 1.13 -11.46 2.59
N SER A 149 1.06 -12.17 3.73
CA SER A 149 1.99 -13.24 4.07
C SER A 149 1.95 -14.39 3.04
N THR A 150 0.75 -14.73 2.53
CA THR A 150 0.59 -15.72 1.45
C THR A 150 1.23 -15.25 0.14
N LEU A 151 1.07 -13.97 -0.22
CA LEU A 151 1.71 -13.38 -1.40
C LEU A 151 3.23 -13.36 -1.25
N MET A 152 3.77 -13.05 -0.07
CA MET A 152 5.21 -13.07 0.18
C MET A 152 5.81 -14.48 -0.01
N ARG A 153 5.09 -15.54 0.34
CA ARG A 153 5.47 -16.92 -0.01
C ARG A 153 5.51 -17.11 -1.53
N GLY A 154 4.50 -16.60 -2.24
CA GLY A 154 4.47 -16.65 -3.70
C GLY A 154 5.66 -15.92 -4.34
N PHE A 155 6.04 -14.75 -3.81
CA PHE A 155 7.22 -14.01 -4.26
C PHE A 155 8.52 -14.75 -3.95
N ALA A 156 8.68 -15.37 -2.78
CA ALA A 156 9.85 -16.18 -2.47
C ALA A 156 10.04 -17.29 -3.53
N LEU A 157 9.00 -18.08 -3.78
CA LEU A 157 9.02 -19.12 -4.80
C LEU A 157 9.27 -18.57 -6.22
N ALA A 158 8.71 -17.43 -6.58
CA ALA A 158 8.91 -16.76 -7.87
C ALA A 158 10.36 -16.30 -8.09
N LEU A 159 11.08 -16.06 -6.99
CA LEU A 159 12.50 -15.68 -6.97
C LEU A 159 13.45 -16.88 -6.81
N GLY A 160 12.93 -18.10 -6.79
CA GLY A 160 13.70 -19.32 -6.61
C GLY A 160 14.24 -19.53 -5.19
N LEU A 161 13.56 -18.94 -4.20
CA LEU A 161 13.87 -19.03 -2.77
C LEU A 161 12.94 -20.05 -2.09
N GLU A 162 13.29 -20.45 -0.87
CA GLU A 162 12.40 -21.25 -0.03
C GLU A 162 11.11 -20.48 0.28
N ALA A 163 10.00 -21.18 0.41
CA ALA A 163 8.68 -20.56 0.58
C ALA A 163 8.56 -19.67 1.83
N ASP A 164 9.30 -19.98 2.87
CA ASP A 164 9.35 -19.27 4.14
C ASP A 164 10.50 -18.24 4.25
N PHE A 165 11.20 -17.97 3.16
CA PHE A 165 12.38 -17.08 3.15
C PHE A 165 12.13 -15.71 3.79
N PHE A 166 10.93 -15.16 3.62
CA PHE A 166 10.57 -13.86 4.19
C PHE A 166 9.91 -13.95 5.57
N ALA A 167 9.65 -15.16 6.11
CA ALA A 167 8.84 -15.35 7.32
C ALA A 167 9.39 -14.56 8.53
N ASP A 168 10.70 -14.62 8.78
CA ASP A 168 11.38 -13.90 9.87
C ASP A 168 11.50 -12.40 9.65
N LYS A 169 11.27 -11.94 8.43
CA LYS A 169 11.33 -10.52 8.03
C LYS A 169 9.98 -9.83 8.07
N ILE A 170 8.90 -10.60 8.21
CA ILE A 170 7.51 -10.12 8.17
C ILE A 170 6.65 -10.65 9.32
N ASP A 171 7.24 -11.19 10.37
CA ASP A 171 6.53 -11.70 11.56
C ASP A 171 6.00 -10.57 12.46
N ARG A 172 6.55 -9.37 12.34
CA ARG A 172 6.14 -8.12 13.01
C ARG A 172 6.07 -6.95 12.01
N PRO A 173 5.29 -7.09 10.92
CA PRO A 173 5.36 -6.22 9.76
C PRO A 173 4.98 -4.77 10.07
N LEU A 174 5.59 -3.84 9.36
CA LEU A 174 5.11 -2.47 9.25
C LEU A 174 3.94 -2.45 8.27
N ALA A 175 2.76 -2.88 8.73
CA ALA A 175 1.57 -2.90 7.90
C ALA A 175 0.69 -1.67 8.16
N GLN A 176 0.12 -1.12 7.09
CA GLN A 176 -0.77 0.03 7.15
C GLN A 176 -1.99 -0.17 6.24
N LEU A 177 -3.18 -0.06 6.82
CA LEU A 177 -4.43 0.07 6.08
C LEU A 177 -4.73 1.55 5.94
N ARG A 178 -4.84 2.02 4.70
CA ARG A 178 -5.25 3.39 4.40
C ARG A 178 -6.64 3.37 3.75
N LEU A 179 -7.58 4.05 4.35
CA LEU A 179 -8.87 4.34 3.72
C LEU A 179 -8.74 5.64 2.96
N LEU A 180 -9.17 5.68 1.70
CA LEU A 180 -9.07 6.86 0.85
C LEU A 180 -10.42 7.23 0.25
N HIS A 181 -10.68 8.53 0.26
CA HIS A 181 -11.81 9.16 -0.39
C HIS A 181 -11.32 10.25 -1.35
N TYR A 182 -11.83 10.20 -2.58
CA TYR A 182 -11.56 11.16 -3.64
C TYR A 182 -12.88 11.81 -4.02
N PRO A 183 -13.06 13.12 -3.77
CA PRO A 183 -14.29 13.82 -4.14
C PRO A 183 -14.51 13.84 -5.64
N PRO A 184 -15.75 14.06 -6.10
CA PRO A 184 -16.05 14.18 -7.52
C PRO A 184 -15.29 15.34 -8.14
N GLN A 185 -14.62 15.09 -9.26
CA GLN A 185 -14.12 16.15 -10.12
C GLN A 185 -15.05 16.29 -11.32
N ALA A 186 -15.58 17.52 -11.54
CA ALA A 186 -16.47 17.82 -12.65
C ALA A 186 -15.82 18.83 -13.62
N GLY A 187 -16.07 18.65 -14.92
CA GLY A 187 -15.55 19.55 -15.94
C GLY A 187 -14.13 19.18 -16.40
N HIS A 188 -13.35 20.20 -16.79
CA HIS A 188 -11.95 20.02 -17.16
C HIS A 188 -11.12 19.75 -15.92
N ILE A 189 -10.52 18.56 -15.86
CA ILE A 189 -9.58 18.22 -14.78
C ILE A 189 -8.24 18.86 -15.13
N ASP A 190 -7.80 19.78 -14.29
CA ASP A 190 -6.46 20.34 -14.37
C ASP A 190 -5.44 19.22 -14.15
N GLU A 191 -4.53 19.04 -15.10
CA GLU A 191 -3.47 18.02 -15.00
C GLU A 191 -2.61 18.16 -13.75
N ARG A 192 -2.60 19.33 -13.12
CA ARG A 192 -1.87 19.62 -11.90
C ARG A 192 -2.67 19.34 -10.62
N THR A 193 -4.00 19.20 -10.69
CA THR A 193 -4.88 18.92 -9.54
C THR A 193 -5.59 17.61 -9.76
N ILE A 194 -4.93 16.51 -9.41
CA ILE A 194 -5.44 15.14 -9.57
C ILE A 194 -5.65 14.48 -8.21
N GLY A 195 -6.34 13.35 -8.21
CA GLY A 195 -6.65 12.62 -6.98
C GLY A 195 -5.41 12.17 -6.20
N CYS A 196 -4.41 11.65 -6.91
CA CYS A 196 -3.10 11.31 -6.35
C CYS A 196 -2.04 11.49 -7.43
N GLY A 197 -0.99 12.23 -7.13
CA GLY A 197 0.14 12.51 -8.01
C GLY A 197 0.89 11.24 -8.44
N THR A 198 1.77 11.38 -9.44
CA THR A 198 2.58 10.25 -9.90
C THR A 198 3.62 9.88 -8.86
N HIS A 199 3.60 8.61 -8.42
CA HIS A 199 4.51 8.10 -7.39
C HIS A 199 4.76 6.61 -7.56
N THR A 200 5.74 6.09 -6.84
CA THR A 200 5.92 4.67 -6.52
C THR A 200 5.58 4.45 -5.06
N ASP A 201 5.11 3.25 -4.69
CA ASP A 201 4.95 2.90 -3.30
C ASP A 201 6.31 2.68 -2.64
N TYR A 202 6.44 3.11 -1.40
CA TYR A 202 7.74 3.13 -0.68
C TYR A 202 8.16 1.76 -0.16
N GLY A 203 7.17 0.92 0.12
CA GLY A 203 7.35 -0.35 0.81
C GLY A 203 7.62 -1.54 -0.09
N CYS A 204 7.18 -2.69 0.39
CA CYS A 204 7.42 -3.97 -0.27
C CYS A 204 6.25 -4.38 -1.17
N LEU A 205 5.04 -4.38 -0.63
CA LEU A 205 3.84 -4.91 -1.27
C LEU A 205 2.62 -4.04 -0.95
N THR A 206 1.84 -3.71 -1.95
CA THR A 206 0.51 -3.09 -1.80
C THR A 206 -0.57 -4.02 -2.31
N ILE A 207 -1.63 -4.18 -1.51
CA ILE A 207 -2.85 -4.90 -1.86
C ILE A 207 -3.98 -3.88 -1.88
N LEU A 208 -4.48 -3.52 -3.05
CA LEU A 208 -5.46 -2.46 -3.21
C LEU A 208 -6.86 -3.01 -3.49
N ALA A 209 -7.81 -2.69 -2.61
CA ALA A 209 -9.22 -2.74 -2.93
C ALA A 209 -9.64 -1.40 -3.53
N GLN A 210 -10.36 -1.41 -4.66
CA GLN A 210 -10.92 -0.22 -5.28
C GLN A 210 -12.40 -0.41 -5.59
N ASP A 211 -13.17 0.69 -5.57
CA ASP A 211 -14.57 0.70 -5.98
C ASP A 211 -14.73 0.55 -7.50
N ALA A 212 -15.97 0.60 -7.98
CA ALA A 212 -16.27 0.44 -9.41
C ALA A 212 -15.98 1.70 -10.26
N ASN A 213 -15.52 2.82 -9.67
CA ASN A 213 -15.32 4.08 -10.39
C ASN A 213 -14.00 4.15 -11.16
N GLY A 214 -13.02 3.27 -10.83
CA GLY A 214 -11.73 3.24 -11.51
C GLY A 214 -10.83 4.43 -11.15
N GLY A 215 -10.07 4.94 -12.12
CA GLY A 215 -9.22 6.12 -11.96
C GLY A 215 -7.75 5.81 -11.64
N LEU A 216 -7.39 4.58 -11.29
CA LEU A 216 -6.00 4.17 -11.16
C LEU A 216 -5.37 4.00 -12.55
N GLU A 217 -4.24 4.65 -12.77
CA GLU A 217 -3.44 4.55 -13.98
C GLU A 217 -1.99 4.17 -13.63
N ILE A 218 -1.42 3.27 -14.44
CA ILE A 218 -0.10 2.70 -14.25
C ILE A 218 0.77 3.10 -15.44
N LYS A 219 1.98 3.55 -15.19
CA LYS A 219 2.93 3.92 -16.24
C LYS A 219 3.55 2.66 -16.83
N THR A 220 3.34 2.45 -18.12
CA THR A 220 3.94 1.31 -18.82
C THR A 220 5.43 1.52 -19.07
N PRO A 221 6.21 0.47 -19.37
CA PRO A 221 7.62 0.63 -19.77
C PRO A 221 7.83 1.48 -21.03
N SER A 222 6.80 1.61 -21.90
CA SER A 222 6.83 2.53 -23.07
C SER A 222 6.58 4.00 -22.70
N GLY A 223 6.20 4.28 -21.45
CA GLY A 223 5.87 5.62 -20.96
C GLY A 223 4.39 6.00 -21.07
N ASP A 224 3.56 5.14 -21.65
CA ASP A 224 2.11 5.35 -21.75
C ASP A 224 1.40 5.07 -20.41
N TRP A 225 0.20 5.62 -20.24
CA TRP A 225 -0.65 5.34 -19.08
C TRP A 225 -1.65 4.24 -19.39
N LEU A 226 -1.65 3.18 -18.56
CA LEU A 226 -2.57 2.05 -18.62
C LEU A 226 -3.59 2.15 -17.48
N ALA A 227 -4.88 2.24 -17.80
CA ALA A 227 -5.92 2.23 -16.77
C ALA A 227 -6.07 0.85 -16.12
N ALA A 228 -5.94 0.78 -14.79
CA ALA A 228 -6.25 -0.40 -14.00
C ALA A 228 -7.74 -0.44 -13.68
N LYS A 229 -8.54 -0.89 -14.65
CA LYS A 229 -10.00 -0.96 -14.53
C LYS A 229 -10.42 -1.91 -13.40
N PRO A 230 -11.43 -1.53 -12.58
CA PRO A 230 -11.92 -2.42 -11.54
C PRO A 230 -12.43 -3.76 -12.11
N VAL A 231 -11.96 -4.85 -11.54
CA VAL A 231 -12.41 -6.21 -11.85
C VAL A 231 -13.10 -6.75 -10.61
N PRO A 232 -14.41 -7.08 -10.66
CA PRO A 232 -15.15 -7.54 -9.49
C PRO A 232 -14.50 -8.78 -8.84
N GLY A 233 -14.45 -8.82 -7.51
CA GLY A 233 -13.90 -9.95 -6.76
C GLY A 233 -12.37 -10.08 -6.83
N THR A 234 -11.67 -8.99 -7.20
CA THR A 234 -10.20 -8.98 -7.23
C THR A 234 -9.62 -7.85 -6.39
N PHE A 235 -8.36 -8.02 -5.98
CA PHE A 235 -7.50 -6.94 -5.56
C PHE A 235 -6.48 -6.62 -6.65
N VAL A 236 -6.04 -5.36 -6.71
CA VAL A 236 -4.85 -4.97 -7.45
C VAL A 236 -3.64 -5.17 -6.54
N ILE A 237 -2.60 -5.77 -7.07
CA ILE A 237 -1.30 -5.94 -6.40
C ILE A 237 -0.29 -5.06 -7.10
N ASN A 238 0.52 -4.34 -6.32
CA ASN A 238 1.70 -3.68 -6.83
C ASN A 238 2.88 -3.78 -5.86
N LEU A 239 4.07 -3.64 -6.44
CA LEU A 239 5.34 -3.73 -5.74
C LEU A 239 5.93 -2.34 -5.57
N GLY A 240 6.55 -2.13 -4.42
CA GLY A 240 7.16 -0.86 -4.08
C GLY A 240 8.69 -0.89 -4.07
N ASP A 241 9.27 0.24 -3.68
CA ASP A 241 10.71 0.51 -3.73
C ASP A 241 11.55 -0.53 -2.96
N GLN A 242 11.06 -1.05 -1.83
CA GLN A 242 11.79 -2.05 -1.05
C GLN A 242 11.85 -3.41 -1.77
N MET A 243 10.77 -3.83 -2.45
CA MET A 243 10.78 -5.04 -3.27
C MET A 243 11.70 -4.86 -4.49
N GLU A 244 11.71 -3.71 -5.13
CA GLU A 244 12.61 -3.40 -6.23
C GLU A 244 14.07 -3.49 -5.79
N ARG A 245 14.41 -2.97 -4.60
CA ARG A 245 15.76 -3.07 -4.03
C ARG A 245 16.15 -4.53 -3.74
N TRP A 246 15.29 -5.31 -3.09
CA TRP A 246 15.53 -6.73 -2.85
C TRP A 246 15.80 -7.50 -4.13
N THR A 247 15.08 -7.17 -5.19
CA THR A 247 15.15 -7.90 -6.47
C THR A 247 16.10 -7.28 -7.50
N ASN A 248 16.91 -6.29 -7.09
CA ASN A 248 17.85 -5.58 -7.96
C ASN A 248 17.18 -4.97 -9.21
N GLY A 249 15.92 -4.53 -9.08
CA GLY A 249 15.12 -4.00 -10.18
C GLY A 249 14.47 -5.05 -11.08
N ARG A 250 14.58 -6.36 -10.75
CA ARG A 250 13.86 -7.40 -11.52
C ARG A 250 12.35 -7.34 -11.36
N PHE A 251 11.89 -6.86 -10.20
CA PHE A 251 10.50 -6.54 -9.91
C PHE A 251 10.41 -5.03 -9.70
N PRO A 252 10.04 -4.25 -10.72
CA PRO A 252 10.07 -2.81 -10.62
C PRO A 252 8.98 -2.25 -9.71
N ALA A 253 9.30 -1.17 -9.01
CA ALA A 253 8.34 -0.25 -8.43
C ALA A 253 7.82 0.65 -9.54
N THR A 254 6.58 0.41 -9.97
CA THR A 254 6.06 1.07 -11.16
C THR A 254 5.31 2.36 -10.80
N PRO A 255 5.64 3.50 -11.44
CA PRO A 255 4.93 4.74 -11.23
C PRO A 255 3.45 4.61 -11.58
N HIS A 256 2.61 5.13 -10.71
CA HIS A 256 1.16 5.14 -10.87
C HIS A 256 0.56 6.42 -10.31
N ARG A 257 -0.69 6.70 -10.70
CA ARG A 257 -1.44 7.88 -10.29
C ARG A 257 -2.92 7.62 -10.21
N VAL A 258 -3.69 8.53 -9.61
CA VAL A 258 -5.16 8.44 -9.56
C VAL A 258 -5.78 9.70 -10.15
N ILE A 259 -6.66 9.53 -11.13
CA ILE A 259 -7.48 10.58 -11.72
C ILE A 259 -8.95 10.19 -11.58
N ASN A 260 -9.70 10.87 -10.69
CA ASN A 260 -11.12 10.61 -10.53
C ASN A 260 -11.96 11.36 -11.58
N ALA A 261 -11.91 10.90 -12.82
CA ALA A 261 -12.69 11.47 -13.93
C ALA A 261 -14.15 10.99 -13.99
N SER A 262 -14.61 10.22 -12.99
CA SER A 262 -15.94 9.62 -12.99
C SER A 262 -17.08 10.62 -12.72
N GLY A 263 -16.78 11.79 -12.17
CA GLY A 263 -17.77 12.75 -11.66
C GLY A 263 -18.54 12.25 -10.43
N ARG A 264 -18.07 11.17 -9.79
CA ARG A 264 -18.66 10.55 -8.61
C ARG A 264 -17.61 10.43 -7.50
N GLU A 265 -18.07 10.26 -6.26
CA GLU A 265 -17.20 9.87 -5.14
C GLU A 265 -16.46 8.57 -5.50
N ARG A 266 -15.17 8.52 -5.22
CA ARG A 266 -14.34 7.33 -5.37
C ARG A 266 -13.76 6.93 -4.03
N TYR A 267 -13.80 5.63 -3.74
CA TYR A 267 -13.18 5.06 -2.54
C TYR A 267 -12.18 3.99 -2.92
N SER A 268 -11.08 3.94 -2.18
CA SER A 268 -10.12 2.84 -2.29
C SER A 268 -9.45 2.57 -0.94
N MET A 269 -8.93 1.36 -0.80
CA MET A 269 -8.33 0.89 0.45
C MET A 269 -7.03 0.15 0.15
N PRO A 270 -5.91 0.87 -0.07
CA PRO A 270 -4.60 0.24 -0.12
C PRO A 270 -4.21 -0.31 1.26
N PHE A 271 -3.70 -1.52 1.25
CA PHE A 271 -3.05 -2.17 2.37
C PHE A 271 -1.58 -2.31 2.04
N PHE A 272 -0.76 -1.46 2.66
CA PHE A 272 0.68 -1.51 2.54
C PHE A 272 1.23 -2.56 3.49
N PHE A 273 2.11 -3.41 3.00
CA PHE A 273 2.70 -4.48 3.78
C PHE A 273 4.20 -4.48 3.61
N ASP A 274 4.88 -4.01 4.65
CA ASP A 274 6.30 -3.80 4.67
C ASP A 274 6.97 -4.72 5.68
N PRO A 275 8.27 -5.02 5.54
CA PRO A 275 8.99 -5.85 6.47
C PRO A 275 9.06 -5.26 7.88
N ASN A 276 9.55 -6.05 8.83
CA ASN A 276 9.86 -5.60 10.17
C ASN A 276 10.75 -4.35 10.16
N TRP A 277 10.63 -3.52 11.17
CA TRP A 277 11.37 -2.26 11.27
C TRP A 277 12.88 -2.42 11.02
N GLU A 278 13.47 -3.44 11.63
CA GLU A 278 14.89 -3.75 11.56
C GLU A 278 15.32 -4.60 10.35
N ALA A 279 14.39 -5.05 9.52
CA ALA A 279 14.72 -5.91 8.38
C ALA A 279 15.64 -5.19 7.38
N GLU A 280 16.73 -5.86 7.02
CA GLU A 280 17.64 -5.36 5.99
C GLU A 280 17.07 -5.60 4.59
N ILE A 281 17.04 -4.55 3.80
CA ILE A 281 16.67 -4.56 2.39
C ILE A 281 17.94 -4.47 1.57
N ALA A 282 18.54 -5.62 1.31
CA ALA A 282 19.73 -5.78 0.47
C ALA A 282 19.40 -6.66 -0.74
N CYS A 283 20.12 -6.45 -1.84
CA CYS A 283 19.92 -7.26 -3.05
C CYS A 283 20.03 -8.76 -2.73
N LEU A 284 18.99 -9.53 -3.09
CA LEU A 284 18.96 -10.98 -2.93
C LEU A 284 19.97 -11.66 -3.86
N PRO A 285 20.77 -12.63 -3.38
CA PRO A 285 21.74 -13.33 -4.22
C PRO A 285 21.12 -13.97 -5.46
N SER A 286 19.89 -14.48 -5.36
CA SER A 286 19.14 -15.04 -6.51
C SER A 286 18.78 -13.99 -7.58
N CYS A 287 18.93 -12.71 -7.29
CA CYS A 287 18.65 -11.59 -8.18
C CYS A 287 19.90 -10.93 -8.76
N LEU A 288 21.08 -11.53 -8.57
CA LEU A 288 22.34 -11.09 -9.18
C LEU A 288 22.76 -12.10 -10.25
N ASP A 289 23.10 -11.59 -11.43
CA ASP A 289 23.75 -12.39 -12.47
C ASP A 289 25.26 -12.49 -12.19
N PRO A 290 25.96 -13.49 -12.70
CA PRO A 290 27.41 -13.64 -12.51
C PRO A 290 28.17 -12.37 -12.91
N GLY A 291 28.86 -11.74 -11.95
CA GLY A 291 29.62 -10.51 -12.17
C GLY A 291 28.80 -9.22 -12.07
N GLU A 292 27.49 -9.30 -11.83
CA GLU A 292 26.66 -8.13 -11.55
C GLU A 292 26.89 -7.63 -10.12
N VAL A 293 26.81 -6.32 -9.93
CA VAL A 293 26.84 -5.68 -8.61
C VAL A 293 25.45 -5.18 -8.24
N PRO A 294 25.11 -5.11 -6.95
CA PRO A 294 23.84 -4.54 -6.50
C PRO A 294 23.68 -3.08 -6.99
N ARG A 295 22.51 -2.77 -7.55
CA ARG A 295 22.16 -1.42 -8.01
C ARG A 295 21.90 -0.47 -6.86
N TYR A 296 21.44 -1.00 -5.73
CA TYR A 296 21.00 -0.24 -4.58
C TYR A 296 21.86 -0.58 -3.36
N PRO A 297 22.28 0.41 -2.56
CA PRO A 297 22.91 0.14 -1.28
C PRO A 297 21.89 -0.49 -0.32
N PRO A 298 22.30 -1.37 0.62
CA PRO A 298 21.44 -1.88 1.66
C PRO A 298 20.82 -0.76 2.51
N VAL A 299 19.55 -0.94 2.91
CA VAL A 299 18.83 -0.05 3.83
C VAL A 299 18.07 -0.88 4.85
N GLN A 300 17.71 -0.29 5.99
CA GLN A 300 16.73 -0.89 6.90
C GLN A 300 15.32 -0.46 6.51
N ALA A 301 14.36 -1.38 6.55
CA ALA A 301 13.00 -1.18 6.10
C ALA A 301 12.29 0.00 6.80
N GLY A 302 12.33 0.03 8.14
CA GLY A 302 11.68 1.07 8.94
C GLY A 302 12.25 2.47 8.71
N PRO A 303 13.57 2.69 8.90
CA PRO A 303 14.20 3.98 8.62
C PRO A 303 13.99 4.47 7.19
N TYR A 304 14.02 3.57 6.20
CA TYR A 304 13.71 3.91 4.81
C TYR A 304 12.27 4.43 4.68
N LEU A 305 11.27 3.69 5.19
CA LEU A 305 9.87 4.07 5.15
C LEU A 305 9.63 5.41 5.87
N GLN A 306 10.22 5.59 7.05
CA GLN A 306 10.13 6.84 7.81
C GLN A 306 10.64 8.03 7.01
N SER A 307 11.79 7.90 6.35
CA SER A 307 12.37 8.98 5.53
C SER A 307 11.46 9.38 4.36
N ARG A 308 10.68 8.43 3.83
CA ARG A 308 9.71 8.71 2.77
C ARG A 308 8.50 9.49 3.30
N PHE A 309 7.96 9.11 4.45
CA PHE A 309 6.89 9.88 5.10
C PHE A 309 7.35 11.30 5.47
N ASP A 310 8.57 11.44 5.98
CA ASP A 310 9.14 12.75 6.33
C ASP A 310 9.26 13.67 5.11
N ALA A 311 9.48 13.10 3.92
CA ALA A 311 9.55 13.85 2.67
C ALA A 311 8.18 14.22 2.08
N THR A 312 7.11 13.44 2.38
CA THR A 312 5.81 13.52 1.68
C THR A 312 4.77 14.33 2.46
N PHE A 313 4.79 14.26 3.80
CA PHE A 313 3.81 14.94 4.66
C PHE A 313 4.38 16.25 5.22
N ASP A 314 3.70 17.37 4.97
CA ASP A 314 4.17 18.69 5.37
C ASP A 314 4.29 18.86 6.89
N TYR A 315 3.37 18.30 7.67
CA TYR A 315 3.45 18.36 9.13
C TYR A 315 4.71 17.68 9.70
N ARG A 316 5.26 16.69 9.01
CA ARG A 316 6.49 16.02 9.42
C ARG A 316 7.73 16.86 9.09
N LYS A 317 7.70 17.59 7.98
CA LYS A 317 8.75 18.56 7.60
C LYS A 317 8.86 19.68 8.65
N GLU A 318 7.73 20.26 9.07
CA GLU A 318 7.67 21.27 10.13
C GLU A 318 8.28 20.78 11.46
N THR A 319 8.02 19.52 11.84
CA THR A 319 8.57 18.93 13.07
C THR A 319 10.09 18.78 13.00
N ILE A 320 10.64 18.38 11.86
CA ILE A 320 12.09 18.23 11.65
C ILE A 320 12.80 19.59 11.76
N GLU A 321 12.23 20.64 11.15
CA GLU A 321 12.79 21.99 11.24
C GLU A 321 12.84 22.50 12.67
N LEU A 322 11.79 22.26 13.48
CA LEU A 322 11.72 22.67 14.88
C LEU A 322 12.70 21.90 15.79
N THR A 323 13.03 20.65 15.46
CA THR A 323 13.96 19.82 16.26
C THR A 323 15.42 20.00 15.84
N SER A 324 15.69 20.68 14.74
CA SER A 324 17.03 20.96 14.24
C SER A 324 17.57 22.33 14.65
N LEU A 325 16.78 23.14 15.38
CA LEU A 325 17.12 24.42 16.00
C LEU A 325 17.47 24.24 17.49
#